data_01eca33e1a10288e3523e6a0bc052075
#
_entry.id   01eca33e1a10288e3523e6a0bc052075
#
_cell.length_a   1.000
_cell.length_b   1.000
_cell.length_c   1.000
_cell.angle_alpha   90.00
_cell.angle_beta   90.00
_cell.angle_gamma   90.00
#
_symmetry.space_group_name_H-M   'P 1'
#
loop_
_entity.id
_entity.type
_entity.pdbx_description
1 polymer ?
#
loop_
_entity_poly.entity_id
_entity_poly.type
_entity_poly.pdbx_seq_one_letter_code
_entity_poly.pdbx_strand_id
1 'polypeptide(L)'
;MKVLLAADGSKYTKKALAFLVNHESLVSTNDELFVLNVQIEVPGRVKTMLGSAEVAAYHREEGDKVLNPIKKFLDKHALNYRCASVVGHPVEEILKTAAKEKSHLVVMGTHGHGLIGRALMGSIAQRVVADSDIPVLLVK
;
A
#
# COMPACT_ATOMS: atom_id res chain seq x y z
N MET A 1 15.13 3.14 -10.36
CA MET A 1 14.61 3.57 -9.05
C MET A 1 13.71 2.48 -8.49
N LYS A 2 13.67 2.35 -7.18
CA LYS A 2 12.75 1.42 -6.49
C LYS A 2 11.67 2.23 -5.78
N VAL A 3 10.42 1.98 -6.10
CA VAL A 3 9.27 2.71 -5.58
C VAL A 3 8.38 1.76 -4.78
N LEU A 4 8.01 2.15 -3.57
CA LEU A 4 7.03 1.44 -2.77
C LEU A 4 5.70 2.18 -2.83
N LEU A 5 4.66 1.50 -3.30
CA LEU A 5 3.29 2.01 -3.25
C LEU A 5 2.54 1.34 -2.11
N ALA A 6 2.11 2.13 -1.13
CA ALA A 6 1.21 1.66 -0.08
C ALA A 6 -0.24 1.73 -0.57
N ALA A 7 -0.89 0.59 -0.65
CA ALA A 7 -2.20 0.44 -1.26
C ALA A 7 -3.21 -0.16 -0.29
N ASP A 8 -4.33 0.52 -0.09
CA ASP A 8 -5.45 0.05 0.75
C ASP A 8 -6.73 -0.24 -0.05
N GLY A 9 -6.67 -0.08 -1.38
CA GLY A 9 -7.82 -0.27 -2.26
C GLY A 9 -8.80 0.89 -2.31
N SER A 10 -8.54 1.99 -1.61
CA SER A 10 -9.36 3.19 -1.64
C SER A 10 -9.27 3.92 -2.99
N LYS A 11 -10.12 4.94 -3.18
CA LYS A 11 -10.04 5.81 -4.36
C LYS A 11 -8.68 6.51 -4.47
N TYR A 12 -8.00 6.73 -3.35
CA TYR A 12 -6.67 7.36 -3.32
C TYR A 12 -5.58 6.42 -3.82
N THR A 13 -5.69 5.11 -3.54
CA THR A 13 -4.85 4.10 -4.18
C THR A 13 -4.99 4.14 -5.71
N LYS A 14 -6.22 4.22 -6.21
CA LYS A 14 -6.47 4.30 -7.66
C LYS A 14 -5.86 5.56 -8.28
N LYS A 15 -5.98 6.69 -7.59
CA LYS A 15 -5.36 7.95 -8.03
C LYS A 15 -3.83 7.86 -8.04
N ALA A 16 -3.24 7.24 -7.02
CA ALA A 16 -1.81 7.05 -6.96
C ALA A 16 -1.30 6.16 -8.10
N LEU A 17 -2.00 5.06 -8.39
CA LEU A 17 -1.69 4.19 -9.53
C LEU A 17 -1.76 4.94 -10.86
N ALA A 18 -2.86 5.67 -11.09
CA ALA A 18 -3.03 6.46 -12.30
C ALA A 18 -1.92 7.51 -12.45
N PHE A 19 -1.53 8.14 -11.34
CA PHE A 19 -0.43 9.10 -11.34
C PHE A 19 0.88 8.44 -11.77
N LEU A 20 1.21 7.29 -11.18
CA LEU A 20 2.46 6.59 -11.48
C LEU A 20 2.55 6.13 -12.94
N VAL A 21 1.49 5.56 -13.50
CA VAL A 21 1.51 5.07 -14.89
C VAL A 21 1.54 6.21 -15.92
N ASN A 22 1.12 7.41 -15.53
CA ASN A 22 1.15 8.59 -16.40
C ASN A 22 2.45 9.40 -16.27
N HIS A 23 3.36 9.01 -15.38
CA HIS A 23 4.61 9.74 -15.14
C HIS A 23 5.80 8.78 -15.19
N GLU A 24 6.20 8.41 -16.40
CA GLU A 24 7.33 7.49 -16.65
C GLU A 24 8.65 7.94 -16.02
N SER A 25 8.78 9.22 -15.74
CA SER A 25 9.94 9.75 -15.03
C SER A 25 10.05 9.28 -13.58
N LEU A 26 8.95 8.85 -12.99
CA LEU A 26 8.91 8.32 -11.63
C LEU A 26 9.01 6.80 -11.59
N VAL A 27 8.31 6.13 -12.51
CA VAL A 27 8.35 4.67 -12.62
C VAL A 27 8.31 4.31 -14.09
N SER A 28 9.44 3.89 -14.60
CA SER A 28 9.60 3.40 -15.98
C SER A 28 9.64 1.88 -16.00
N THR A 29 9.79 1.31 -17.19
CA THR A 29 9.98 -0.13 -17.38
C THR A 29 11.28 -0.66 -16.75
N ASN A 30 12.24 0.23 -16.50
CA ASN A 30 13.52 -0.12 -15.88
C ASN A 30 13.53 0.04 -14.36
N ASP A 31 12.45 0.55 -13.79
CA ASP A 31 12.31 0.73 -12.36
C ASP A 31 11.56 -0.45 -11.74
N GLU A 32 11.63 -0.57 -10.42
CA GLU A 32 10.90 -1.59 -9.67
C GLU A 32 9.79 -0.94 -8.86
N LEU A 33 8.56 -1.39 -9.06
CA LEU A 33 7.41 -0.99 -8.26
C LEU A 33 7.03 -2.13 -7.31
N PHE A 34 7.06 -1.86 -6.02
CA PHE A 34 6.55 -2.78 -5.02
C PHE A 34 5.23 -2.26 -4.45
N VAL A 35 4.17 -3.01 -4.65
CA VAL A 35 2.84 -2.67 -4.13
C VAL A 35 2.61 -3.43 -2.83
N LEU A 36 2.45 -2.69 -1.74
CA LEU A 36 2.25 -3.24 -0.41
C LEU A 36 0.84 -2.93 0.08
N ASN A 37 0.12 -3.97 0.44
CA ASN A 37 -1.12 -3.87 1.21
C ASN A 37 -0.83 -4.30 2.65
N VAL A 38 -1.18 -3.46 3.63
CA VAL A 38 -1.07 -3.79 5.04
C VAL A 38 -2.45 -3.91 5.63
N GLN A 39 -2.73 -5.05 6.23
CA GLN A 39 -3.98 -5.30 6.93
C GLN A 39 -3.75 -5.23 8.44
N ILE A 40 -4.66 -4.56 9.12
CA ILE A 40 -4.66 -4.49 10.58
C ILE A 40 -5.02 -5.87 11.12
N GLU A 41 -4.30 -6.28 12.14
CA GLU A 41 -4.53 -7.55 12.81
C GLU A 41 -5.93 -7.59 13.43
N VAL A 42 -6.64 -8.71 13.26
CA VAL A 42 -7.93 -8.86 13.92
C VAL A 42 -7.74 -8.92 15.44
N PRO A 43 -8.73 -8.45 16.23
CA PRO A 43 -8.63 -8.53 17.69
C PRO A 43 -8.38 -9.95 18.18
N GLY A 44 -7.58 -10.09 19.25
CA GLY A 44 -7.23 -11.39 19.81
C GLY A 44 -8.45 -12.25 20.17
N ARG A 45 -9.53 -11.61 20.62
CA ARG A 45 -10.82 -12.26 20.89
C ARG A 45 -11.40 -12.93 19.63
N VAL A 46 -11.36 -12.25 18.50
CA VAL A 46 -11.82 -12.78 17.21
C VAL A 46 -10.93 -13.91 16.76
N LYS A 47 -9.61 -13.77 16.91
CA LYS A 47 -8.63 -14.83 16.63
C LYS A 47 -8.94 -16.11 17.39
N THR A 48 -9.23 -15.99 18.68
CA THR A 48 -9.56 -17.13 19.55
C THR A 48 -10.87 -17.81 19.11
N MET A 49 -11.87 -17.02 18.73
CA MET A 49 -13.16 -17.55 18.28
C MET A 49 -13.10 -18.26 16.93
N LEU A 50 -12.39 -17.69 15.98
CA LEU A 50 -12.33 -18.20 14.59
C LEU A 50 -11.22 -19.22 14.36
N GLY A 51 -10.13 -19.15 15.13
CA GLY A 51 -8.93 -19.95 14.93
C GLY A 51 -7.99 -19.36 13.89
N SER A 52 -6.73 -19.79 13.95
CA SER A 52 -5.65 -19.23 13.11
C SER A 52 -5.86 -19.47 11.62
N ALA A 53 -6.41 -20.61 11.23
CA ALA A 53 -6.67 -20.95 9.82
C ALA A 53 -7.72 -20.02 9.20
N GLU A 54 -8.82 -19.76 9.92
CA GLU A 54 -9.89 -18.86 9.47
C GLU A 54 -9.40 -17.43 9.37
N VAL A 55 -8.60 -16.95 10.33
CA VAL A 55 -8.01 -15.61 10.32
C VAL A 55 -7.04 -15.47 9.16
N ALA A 56 -6.20 -16.46 8.90
CA ALA A 56 -5.27 -16.43 7.76
C ALA A 56 -6.03 -16.42 6.43
N ALA A 57 -7.12 -17.20 6.31
CA ALA A 57 -7.97 -17.19 5.12
C ALA A 57 -8.62 -15.82 4.90
N TYR A 58 -9.12 -15.20 5.96
CA TYR A 58 -9.69 -13.85 5.92
C TYR A 58 -8.69 -12.83 5.40
N HIS A 59 -7.48 -12.79 5.97
CA HIS A 59 -6.45 -11.86 5.52
C HIS A 59 -6.02 -12.07 4.09
N ARG A 60 -5.92 -13.31 3.64
CA ARG A 60 -5.59 -13.65 2.26
C ARG A 60 -6.67 -13.13 1.32
N GLU A 61 -7.94 -13.36 1.66
CA GLU A 61 -9.08 -12.93 0.88
C GLU A 61 -9.18 -11.40 0.79
N GLU A 62 -9.01 -10.71 1.90
CA GLU A 62 -9.01 -9.25 1.94
C GLU A 62 -7.82 -8.65 1.18
N GLY A 63 -6.65 -9.25 1.28
CA GLY A 63 -5.47 -8.85 0.50
C GLY A 63 -5.71 -9.01 -1.00
N ASP A 64 -6.31 -10.10 -1.42
CA ASP A 64 -6.62 -10.35 -2.83
C ASP A 64 -7.66 -9.37 -3.37
N LYS A 65 -8.63 -8.97 -2.58
CA LYS A 65 -9.61 -7.94 -2.96
C LYS A 65 -8.94 -6.60 -3.29
N VAL A 66 -7.88 -6.25 -2.57
CA VAL A 66 -7.12 -5.03 -2.83
C VAL A 66 -6.16 -5.22 -4.01
N LEU A 67 -5.38 -6.29 -4.01
CA LEU A 67 -4.27 -6.46 -4.93
C LEU A 67 -4.68 -6.97 -6.31
N ASN A 68 -5.72 -7.80 -6.44
CA ASN A 68 -6.10 -8.35 -7.74
C ASN A 68 -6.52 -7.27 -8.75
N PRO A 69 -7.33 -6.27 -8.40
CA PRO A 69 -7.62 -5.16 -9.32
C PRO A 69 -6.38 -4.35 -9.70
N ILE A 70 -5.44 -4.19 -8.75
CA ILE A 70 -4.19 -3.48 -8.99
C ILE A 70 -3.31 -4.24 -9.98
N LYS A 71 -3.17 -5.56 -9.78
CA LYS A 71 -2.44 -6.44 -10.71
C LYS A 71 -3.01 -6.36 -12.12
N LYS A 72 -4.33 -6.44 -12.26
CA LYS A 72 -5.00 -6.30 -13.56
C LYS A 72 -4.70 -4.96 -14.24
N PHE A 73 -4.70 -3.89 -13.45
CA PHE A 73 -4.40 -2.56 -13.95
C PHE A 73 -2.94 -2.46 -14.40
N LEU A 74 -2.00 -2.92 -13.58
CA LEU A 74 -0.58 -2.84 -13.87
C LEU A 74 -0.14 -3.77 -15.01
N ASP A 75 -0.80 -4.90 -15.19
CA ASP A 75 -0.53 -5.82 -16.31
C ASP A 75 -0.79 -5.21 -17.68
N LYS A 76 -1.62 -4.15 -17.74
CA LYS A 76 -1.87 -3.40 -18.97
C LYS A 76 -0.78 -2.36 -19.27
N HIS A 77 0.08 -2.11 -18.32
CA HIS A 77 1.17 -1.13 -18.41
C HIS A 77 2.48 -1.88 -18.21
N ALA A 78 3.38 -1.85 -19.13
CA ALA A 78 4.62 -2.64 -19.12
C ALA A 78 5.58 -2.27 -17.96
N LEU A 79 5.10 -2.33 -16.72
CA LEU A 79 5.86 -2.02 -15.51
C LEU A 79 6.39 -3.30 -14.86
N ASN A 80 7.60 -3.21 -14.31
CA ASN A 80 8.17 -4.27 -13.49
C ASN A 80 7.67 -4.09 -12.06
N TYR A 81 6.71 -4.93 -11.62
CA TYR A 81 6.13 -4.80 -10.30
C TYR A 81 6.04 -6.12 -9.54
N ARG A 82 5.98 -6.00 -8.23
CA ARG A 82 5.66 -7.08 -7.29
C ARG A 82 4.60 -6.59 -6.32
N CYS A 83 3.81 -7.51 -5.80
CA CYS A 83 2.77 -7.21 -4.81
C CYS A 83 2.92 -8.12 -3.60
N ALA A 84 2.62 -7.58 -2.44
CA ALA A 84 2.52 -8.35 -1.21
C ALA A 84 1.43 -7.79 -0.29
N SER A 85 0.78 -8.68 0.44
CA SER A 85 -0.12 -8.31 1.54
C SER A 85 0.49 -8.83 2.83
N VAL A 86 0.54 -7.97 3.84
CA VAL A 86 1.07 -8.32 5.16
C VAL A 86 0.06 -7.91 6.23
N VAL A 87 0.16 -8.54 7.40
CA VAL A 87 -0.68 -8.23 8.55
C VAL A 87 0.18 -7.54 9.60
N GLY A 88 -0.27 -6.39 10.08
CA GLY A 88 0.45 -5.64 11.10
C GLY A 88 -0.02 -4.21 11.23
N HIS A 89 0.82 -3.38 11.78
CA HIS A 89 0.56 -1.95 11.91
C HIS A 89 0.96 -1.23 10.61
N PRO A 90 0.05 -0.52 9.94
CA PRO A 90 0.33 0.03 8.61
C PRO A 90 1.58 0.89 8.53
N VAL A 91 1.79 1.82 9.45
CA VAL A 91 2.96 2.71 9.43
C VAL A 91 4.26 1.91 9.57
N GLU A 92 4.31 1.02 10.54
CA GLU A 92 5.50 0.20 10.81
C GLU A 92 5.83 -0.72 9.64
N GLU A 93 4.83 -1.39 9.08
CA GLU A 93 5.02 -2.30 7.95
C GLU A 93 5.43 -1.58 6.67
N ILE A 94 4.89 -0.40 6.40
CA ILE A 94 5.30 0.42 5.26
C ILE A 94 6.77 0.81 5.39
N LEU A 95 7.18 1.36 6.53
CA LEU A 95 8.55 1.81 6.75
C LEU A 95 9.54 0.65 6.77
N LYS A 96 9.17 -0.45 7.40
CA LYS A 96 9.97 -1.68 7.43
C LYS A 96 10.18 -2.25 6.04
N THR A 97 9.12 -2.31 5.23
CA THR A 97 9.20 -2.80 3.86
C THR A 97 10.03 -1.87 2.99
N ALA A 98 9.87 -0.56 3.13
CA ALA A 98 10.67 0.42 2.40
C ALA A 98 12.17 0.22 2.66
N ALA A 99 12.54 0.00 3.92
CA ALA A 99 13.92 -0.26 4.29
C ALA A 99 14.42 -1.61 3.75
N LYS A 100 13.66 -2.67 3.93
CA LYS A 100 14.00 -4.02 3.46
C LYS A 100 14.19 -4.08 1.95
N GLU A 101 13.31 -3.44 1.20
CA GLU A 101 13.36 -3.42 -0.26
C GLU A 101 14.32 -2.37 -0.81
N LYS A 102 14.93 -1.58 0.06
CA LYS A 102 15.82 -0.46 -0.31
C LYS A 102 15.13 0.52 -1.27
N SER A 103 13.90 0.87 -0.94
CA SER A 103 13.11 1.79 -1.73
C SER A 103 13.70 3.20 -1.71
N HIS A 104 13.57 3.91 -2.82
CA HIS A 104 14.02 5.30 -2.96
C HIS A 104 12.88 6.30 -2.73
N LEU A 105 11.65 5.84 -2.85
CA LEU A 105 10.45 6.65 -2.77
C LEU A 105 9.29 5.83 -2.24
N VAL A 106 8.53 6.39 -1.31
CA VAL A 106 7.22 5.86 -0.91
C VAL A 106 6.13 6.69 -1.58
N VAL A 107 5.17 6.02 -2.21
CA VAL A 107 3.99 6.67 -2.81
C VAL A 107 2.76 6.15 -2.08
N MET A 108 1.87 7.05 -1.72
CA MET A 108 0.61 6.70 -1.07
C MET A 108 -0.44 7.79 -1.25
N GLY A 109 -1.69 7.44 -1.03
CA GLY A 109 -2.77 8.42 -1.00
C GLY A 109 -2.69 9.28 0.27
N THR A 110 -3.21 10.49 0.19
CA THR A 110 -3.32 11.38 1.36
C THR A 110 -4.29 10.87 2.40
N HIS A 111 -5.26 10.01 1.99
CA HIS A 111 -6.31 9.46 2.83
C HIS A 111 -6.49 7.97 2.53
N GLY A 112 -7.09 7.24 3.47
CA GLY A 112 -7.54 5.88 3.26
C GLY A 112 -9.08 5.81 3.20
N HIS A 113 -9.63 4.66 3.60
CA HIS A 113 -11.07 4.42 3.59
C HIS A 113 -11.83 5.22 4.66
N GLY A 114 -11.17 5.55 5.77
CA GLY A 114 -11.83 6.06 6.97
C GLY A 114 -12.12 7.56 7.00
N LEU A 115 -11.60 8.35 6.06
CA LEU A 115 -11.77 9.79 6.05
C LEU A 115 -12.66 10.25 4.93
N ILE A 116 -13.62 11.10 5.27
CA ILE A 116 -14.62 11.65 4.38
C ILE A 116 -14.51 13.17 4.38
N GLY A 117 -14.61 13.78 3.21
CA GLY A 117 -14.69 15.23 3.05
C GLY A 117 -13.34 15.94 3.01
N ARG A 118 -13.31 17.17 3.50
CA ARG A 118 -12.16 18.07 3.47
C ARG A 118 -11.18 17.84 4.61
N ALA A 119 -11.22 16.67 5.23
CA ALA A 119 -10.29 16.34 6.29
C ALA A 119 -8.87 16.57 5.82
N LEU A 120 -8.02 16.97 6.73
CA LEU A 120 -6.59 17.03 6.56
C LEU A 120 -6.06 15.65 6.19
N MET A 121 -4.79 15.51 5.98
CA MET A 121 -4.13 14.25 5.69
C MET A 121 -4.53 13.13 6.65
N GLY A 122 -4.69 11.90 6.17
CA GLY A 122 -4.98 10.74 6.99
C GLY A 122 -3.88 10.45 8.02
N SER A 123 -4.23 9.82 9.13
CA SER A 123 -3.30 9.55 10.23
C SER A 123 -2.10 8.69 9.81
N ILE A 124 -2.32 7.69 8.95
CA ILE A 124 -1.24 6.83 8.44
C ILE A 124 -0.30 7.65 7.57
N ALA A 125 -0.84 8.45 6.64
CA ALA A 125 -0.06 9.31 5.77
C ALA A 125 0.78 10.31 6.57
N GLN A 126 0.20 10.95 7.58
CA GLN A 126 0.92 11.86 8.47
C GLN A 126 2.11 11.20 9.14
N ARG A 127 1.91 10.01 9.69
CA ARG A 127 2.97 9.30 10.40
C ARG A 127 4.05 8.76 9.46
N VAL A 128 3.67 8.27 8.29
CA VAL A 128 4.66 7.83 7.30
C VAL A 128 5.53 9.00 6.86
N VAL A 129 4.94 10.17 6.60
CA VAL A 129 5.69 11.37 6.25
C VAL A 129 6.64 11.78 7.37
N ALA A 130 6.17 11.75 8.63
CA ALA A 130 6.97 12.16 9.78
C ALA A 130 8.13 11.21 10.07
N ASP A 131 7.93 9.91 9.89
CA ASP A 131 8.88 8.88 10.33
C ASP A 131 9.74 8.29 9.20
N SER A 132 9.45 8.61 7.94
CA SER A 132 10.18 8.06 6.79
C SER A 132 11.56 8.68 6.64
N ASP A 133 12.57 7.83 6.42
CA ASP A 133 13.93 8.24 6.09
C ASP A 133 14.11 8.57 4.59
N ILE A 134 13.11 8.28 3.78
CA ILE A 134 13.13 8.50 2.33
C ILE A 134 11.96 9.41 1.91
N PRO A 135 12.03 10.04 0.74
CA PRO A 135 10.93 10.87 0.24
C PRO A 135 9.60 10.14 0.18
N VAL A 136 8.54 10.86 0.48
CA VAL A 136 7.17 10.37 0.40
C VAL A 136 6.37 11.25 -0.55
N LEU A 137 5.81 10.64 -1.57
CA LEU A 137 4.92 11.30 -2.51
C LEU A 137 3.47 11.01 -2.12
N LEU A 138 2.73 12.06 -1.80
CA LEU A 138 1.32 11.95 -1.46
C LEU A 138 0.46 12.33 -2.65
N VAL A 139 -0.50 11.47 -2.99
CA VAL A 139 -1.46 11.70 -4.08
C VAL A 139 -2.84 11.91 -3.48
N LYS A 140 -3.47 13.03 -3.83
CA LYS A 140 -4.81 13.41 -3.36
C LYS A 140 -5.85 13.38 -4.47
#